data_9764acbc11e9e83b5d7618ac02f7612a
#
_entry.id   9764acbc11e9e83b5d7618ac02f7612a
#
_cell.length_a   1.000
_cell.length_b   1.000
_cell.length_c   1.000
_cell.angle_alpha   90.00
_cell.angle_beta   90.00
_cell.angle_gamma   90.00
#
_symmetry.space_group_name_H-M   'P 1'
#
loop_
_entity.id
_entity.type
_entity.pdbx_description
1 polymer ?
#
loop_
_entity_poly.entity_id
_entity_poly.type
_entity_poly.pdbx_seq_one_letter_code
_entity_poly.pdbx_strand_id
1 'polypeptide(L)'
;GVDLACAEGTAVLAVREGVATAARRSDSYGVCLQLLHPDGTETLYAHLQYLYVRTGETVQAGQILGTAGQTGRTTGAHLHFELRRQGTACDPSALLGLSDA
;
A
#
# COMPACT_ATOMS: atom_id res chain seq x y z
N GLY A 1 -6.28 -6.61 6.46
CA GLY A 1 -5.07 -5.83 6.27
C GLY A 1 -4.13 -5.90 7.45
N VAL A 2 -2.97 -5.35 7.27
CA VAL A 2 -1.94 -5.32 8.32
C VAL A 2 -1.40 -3.90 8.45
N ASP A 3 -1.13 -3.48 9.70
CA ASP A 3 -0.51 -2.19 9.98
C ASP A 3 0.96 -2.43 10.32
N LEU A 4 1.83 -1.79 9.55
CA LEU A 4 3.27 -1.91 9.75
C LEU A 4 3.78 -0.65 10.44
N ALA A 5 4.21 -0.79 11.67
CA ALA A 5 4.76 0.33 12.43
C ALA A 5 6.03 0.83 11.76
N CYS A 6 6.07 2.14 11.49
CA CYS A 6 7.22 2.77 10.85
C CYS A 6 7.20 4.26 11.13
N ALA A 7 8.37 4.88 11.04
CA ALA A 7 8.47 6.32 11.22
C ALA A 7 7.86 7.05 10.03
N GLU A 8 7.30 8.21 10.28
CA GLU A 8 6.83 9.10 9.22
C GLU A 8 8.00 9.43 8.29
N GLY A 9 7.76 9.37 6.99
CA GLY A 9 8.79 9.59 6.00
C GLY A 9 9.50 8.32 5.52
N THR A 10 9.21 7.16 6.13
CA THR A 10 9.79 5.89 5.69
C THR A 10 9.33 5.58 4.27
N ALA A 11 10.26 5.19 3.39
CA ALA A 11 9.94 4.84 2.02
C ALA A 11 9.02 3.63 1.96
N VAL A 12 7.98 3.72 1.14
CA VAL A 12 7.03 2.63 0.89
C VAL A 12 7.32 2.08 -0.49
N LEU A 13 7.60 0.79 -0.56
CA LEU A 13 8.02 0.12 -1.80
C LEU A 13 6.91 -0.79 -2.32
N ALA A 14 6.81 -0.89 -3.65
CA ALA A 14 5.89 -1.85 -4.27
C ALA A 14 6.36 -3.28 -3.95
N VAL A 15 5.45 -4.12 -3.46
CA VAL A 15 5.77 -5.52 -3.14
C VAL A 15 5.97 -6.36 -4.40
N ARG A 16 5.37 -5.94 -5.52
CA ARG A 16 5.55 -6.57 -6.83
C ARG A 16 5.11 -5.60 -7.92
N GLU A 17 5.47 -5.92 -9.16
CA GLU A 17 5.08 -5.09 -10.30
C GLU A 17 3.56 -5.00 -10.44
N GLY A 18 3.08 -3.93 -11.00
CA GLY A 18 1.65 -3.73 -11.21
C GLY A 18 1.33 -2.40 -11.84
N VAL A 19 0.03 -2.13 -11.96
CA VAL A 19 -0.50 -0.88 -12.50
C VAL A 19 -1.31 -0.19 -11.41
N ALA A 20 -1.08 1.11 -11.24
CA ALA A 20 -1.86 1.91 -10.29
C ALA A 20 -3.29 2.06 -10.80
N THR A 21 -4.24 1.48 -10.09
CA THR A 21 -5.67 1.56 -10.44
C THR A 21 -6.36 2.69 -9.70
N ALA A 22 -5.83 3.12 -8.54
CA ALA A 22 -6.34 4.26 -7.81
C ALA A 22 -5.20 4.91 -7.01
N ALA A 23 -4.97 6.19 -7.24
CA ALA A 23 -4.04 7.02 -6.49
C ALA A 23 -4.84 8.21 -6.02
N ARG A 24 -5.20 8.27 -4.74
CA ARG A 24 -6.20 9.23 -4.26
C ARG A 24 -6.08 9.49 -2.76
N ARG A 25 -6.94 10.38 -2.29
CA ARG A 25 -7.13 10.65 -0.87
C ARG A 25 -8.55 10.27 -0.48
N SER A 26 -8.70 9.54 0.61
CA SER A 26 -10.01 9.22 1.20
C SER A 26 -10.02 9.63 2.67
N ASP A 27 -11.22 9.72 3.26
CA ASP A 27 -11.36 10.11 4.67
C ASP A 27 -10.77 9.06 5.61
N SER A 28 -10.94 7.79 5.29
CA SER A 28 -10.49 6.69 6.15
C SER A 28 -9.04 6.30 5.90
N TYR A 29 -8.65 6.13 4.64
CA TYR A 29 -7.30 5.69 4.28
C TYR A 29 -6.29 6.83 4.13
N GLY A 30 -6.76 8.08 4.05
CA GLY A 30 -5.90 9.21 3.76
C GLY A 30 -5.36 9.13 2.35
N VAL A 31 -4.11 9.51 2.17
CA VAL A 31 -3.42 9.36 0.88
C VAL A 31 -3.13 7.88 0.69
N CYS A 32 -3.66 7.30 -0.38
CA CYS A 32 -3.56 5.87 -0.60
C CYS A 32 -3.34 5.52 -2.08
N LEU A 33 -2.79 4.33 -2.31
CA LEU A 33 -2.49 3.79 -3.63
C LEU A 33 -2.97 2.36 -3.71
N GLN A 34 -3.64 2.02 -4.81
CA GLN A 34 -4.04 0.65 -5.09
C GLN A 34 -3.33 0.18 -6.37
N LEU A 35 -2.69 -0.98 -6.31
CA LEU A 35 -2.02 -1.61 -7.46
C LEU A 35 -2.75 -2.88 -7.85
N LEU A 36 -2.89 -3.08 -9.16
CA LEU A 36 -3.35 -4.34 -9.74
C LEU A 36 -2.13 -5.08 -10.28
N HIS A 37 -1.96 -6.33 -9.86
CA HIS A 37 -0.81 -7.15 -10.23
C HIS A 37 -1.15 -8.12 -11.37
N PRO A 38 -0.14 -8.66 -12.09
CA PRO A 38 -0.39 -9.54 -13.23
C PRO A 38 -1.23 -10.78 -12.92
N ASP A 39 -1.18 -11.27 -11.68
CA ASP A 39 -1.95 -12.44 -11.26
C ASP A 39 -3.39 -12.12 -10.85
N GLY A 40 -3.81 -10.86 -10.98
CA GLY A 40 -5.15 -10.41 -10.62
C GLY A 40 -5.32 -10.00 -9.17
N THR A 41 -4.30 -10.16 -8.33
CA THR A 41 -4.36 -9.66 -6.96
C THR A 41 -4.16 -8.14 -6.95
N GLU A 42 -4.63 -7.51 -5.88
CA GLU A 42 -4.49 -6.07 -5.68
C GLU A 42 -3.85 -5.81 -4.33
N THR A 43 -3.00 -4.79 -4.26
CA THR A 43 -2.42 -4.32 -2.99
C THR A 43 -2.82 -2.87 -2.75
N LEU A 44 -3.09 -2.55 -1.49
CA LEU A 44 -3.47 -1.21 -1.06
C LEU A 44 -2.46 -0.72 -0.04
N TYR A 45 -2.01 0.52 -0.23
CA TYR A 45 -1.05 1.20 0.64
C TYR A 45 -1.72 2.48 1.14
N ALA A 46 -1.90 2.62 2.45
CA ALA A 46 -2.70 3.70 3.01
C ALA A 46 -1.95 4.48 4.09
N HIS A 47 -2.51 5.63 4.45
CA HIS A 47 -1.98 6.59 5.43
C HIS A 47 -0.63 7.16 5.00
N LEU A 48 -0.42 7.31 3.69
CA LEU A 48 0.83 7.85 3.14
C LEU A 48 0.95 9.33 3.42
N GLN A 49 2.17 9.81 3.59
CA GLN A 49 2.48 11.23 3.68
C GLN A 49 2.53 11.85 2.28
N TYR A 50 3.33 11.23 1.40
CA TYR A 50 3.46 11.62 0.00
C TYR A 50 3.25 10.42 -0.88
N LEU A 51 2.69 10.66 -2.07
CA LEU A 51 2.43 9.65 -3.08
C LEU A 51 3.07 10.11 -4.38
N TYR A 52 3.98 9.29 -4.93
CA TYR A 52 4.76 9.62 -6.13
C TYR A 52 4.21 9.00 -7.40
N VAL A 53 3.18 8.18 -7.31
CA VAL A 53 2.61 7.42 -8.42
C VAL A 53 1.21 7.92 -8.73
N ARG A 54 0.88 8.02 -10.02
CA ARG A 54 -0.45 8.44 -10.48
C ARG A 54 -1.23 7.25 -11.00
N THR A 55 -2.56 7.36 -10.96
CA THR A 55 -3.44 6.37 -11.57
C THR A 55 -3.05 6.13 -13.03
N GLY A 56 -2.93 4.87 -13.41
CA GLY A 56 -2.54 4.47 -14.75
C GLY A 56 -1.05 4.17 -14.94
N GLU A 57 -0.20 4.58 -14.00
CA GLU A 57 1.22 4.31 -14.10
C GLU A 57 1.54 2.85 -13.79
N THR A 58 2.53 2.30 -14.49
CA THR A 58 3.09 0.99 -14.21
C THR A 58 4.25 1.14 -13.24
N VAL A 59 4.31 0.27 -12.24
CA VAL A 59 5.40 0.25 -11.25
C VAL A 59 6.11 -1.09 -11.26
N GLN A 60 7.39 -1.08 -10.87
CA GLN A 60 8.19 -2.29 -10.75
C GLN A 60 8.26 -2.73 -9.29
N ALA A 61 8.52 -4.01 -9.05
CA ALA A 61 8.77 -4.52 -7.70
C ALA A 61 9.94 -3.73 -7.08
N GLY A 62 9.76 -3.28 -5.83
CA GLY A 62 10.77 -2.49 -5.13
C GLY A 62 10.82 -1.01 -5.47
N GLN A 63 10.01 -0.56 -6.41
CA GLN A 63 9.93 0.87 -6.75
C GLN A 63 9.34 1.65 -5.57
N ILE A 64 9.89 2.84 -5.30
CA ILE A 64 9.36 3.70 -4.24
C ILE A 64 8.03 4.29 -4.70
N LEU A 65 6.98 4.02 -3.92
CA LEU A 65 5.62 4.51 -4.21
C LEU A 65 5.34 5.85 -3.54
N GLY A 66 5.96 6.08 -2.41
CA GLY A 66 5.75 7.27 -1.60
C GLY A 66 6.39 7.10 -0.23
N THR A 67 5.89 7.85 0.74
CA THR A 67 6.40 7.79 2.11
C THR A 67 5.27 7.55 3.09
N ALA A 68 5.56 6.80 4.16
CA ALA A 68 4.60 6.54 5.22
C ALA A 68 4.30 7.81 6.01
N GLY A 69 3.07 7.93 6.49
CA GLY A 69 2.63 9.09 7.24
C GLY A 69 1.49 8.78 8.18
N GLN A 70 0.65 9.77 8.42
CA GLN A 70 -0.48 9.69 9.34
C GLN A 70 -1.75 10.28 8.72
N THR A 71 -1.86 10.32 7.40
CA THR A 71 -3.05 10.87 6.74
C THR A 71 -4.25 9.94 6.92
N GLY A 72 -5.44 10.51 6.89
CA GLY A 72 -6.67 9.75 7.10
C GLY A 72 -6.92 9.45 8.57
N ARG A 73 -7.69 8.38 8.83
CA ARG A 73 -8.04 7.98 10.19
C ARG A 73 -6.99 7.03 10.75
N THR A 74 -6.08 7.57 11.52
CA THR A 74 -5.03 6.80 12.16
C THR A 74 -4.62 7.49 13.48
N THR A 75 -4.11 6.70 14.41
CA THR A 75 -3.64 7.19 15.71
C THR A 75 -2.14 7.43 15.74
N GLY A 76 -1.42 7.14 14.67
CA GLY A 76 0.02 7.35 14.60
C GLY A 76 0.59 6.99 13.24
N ALA A 77 1.89 7.23 13.08
CA ALA A 77 2.57 6.92 11.82
C ALA A 77 2.68 5.41 11.63
N HIS A 78 2.17 4.92 10.51
CA HIS A 78 2.27 3.53 10.11
C HIS A 78 1.85 3.37 8.66
N LEU A 79 2.19 2.23 8.08
CA LEU A 79 1.68 1.84 6.78
C LEU A 79 0.56 0.83 6.99
N HIS A 80 -0.62 1.14 6.48
CA HIS A 80 -1.70 0.16 6.41
C HIS A 80 -1.62 -0.52 5.04
N PHE A 81 -1.44 -1.82 5.04
CA PHE A 81 -1.28 -2.63 3.83
C PHE A 81 -2.39 -3.66 3.73
N GLU A 82 -3.01 -3.75 2.56
CA GLU A 82 -4.02 -4.77 2.28
C GLU A 82 -3.66 -5.54 1.02
N LEU A 83 -3.85 -6.84 1.06
CA LEU A 83 -3.82 -7.71 -0.11
C LEU A 83 -5.25 -8.16 -0.39
N ARG A 84 -5.71 -8.00 -1.62
CA ARG A 84 -7.06 -8.38 -2.03
C ARG A 84 -7.00 -9.28 -3.25
N ARG A 85 -7.90 -10.25 -3.29
CA ARG A 85 -8.11 -11.13 -4.44
C ARG A 85 -9.57 -11.06 -4.83
N GLN A 86 -9.86 -10.56 -6.03
CA GLN A 86 -11.23 -10.38 -6.52
C GLN A 86 -12.09 -9.58 -5.54
N GLY A 87 -11.52 -8.50 -4.99
CA GLY A 87 -12.19 -7.62 -4.05
C GLY A 87 -12.27 -8.13 -2.61
N THR A 88 -11.85 -9.37 -2.34
CA THR A 88 -11.86 -9.95 -1.01
C THR A 88 -10.49 -9.78 -0.35
N ALA A 89 -10.49 -9.28 0.87
CA ALA A 89 -9.25 -9.13 1.64
C ALA A 89 -8.65 -10.48 1.95
N CYS A 90 -7.33 -10.60 1.79
CA CYS A 90 -6.56 -11.81 2.06
C CYS A 90 -5.51 -11.51 3.12
N ASP A 91 -4.90 -12.57 3.66
CA ASP A 91 -3.76 -12.43 4.58
C ASP A 91 -2.53 -12.03 3.77
N PRO A 92 -1.93 -10.85 4.03
CA PRO A 92 -0.76 -10.39 3.28
C PRO A 92 0.56 -10.95 3.80
N SER A 93 0.56 -11.71 4.89
CA SER A 93 1.78 -12.11 5.58
C SER A 93 2.77 -12.83 4.67
N ALA A 94 2.29 -13.78 3.86
CA ALA A 94 3.16 -14.54 2.95
C ALA A 94 3.80 -13.63 1.89
N LEU A 95 3.03 -12.67 1.36
CA LEU A 95 3.51 -11.76 0.32
C LEU A 95 4.56 -10.79 0.86
N LEU A 96 4.38 -10.34 2.10
CA LEU A 96 5.31 -9.42 2.75
C LEU A 96 6.52 -10.14 3.37
N GLY A 97 6.52 -11.47 3.37
CA GLY A 97 7.58 -12.22 4.01
C GLY A 97 7.51 -12.19 5.53
N LEU A 98 6.36 -11.86 6.10
CA LEU A 98 6.18 -11.83 7.55
C LEU A 98 6.09 -13.25 8.08
N SER A 99 6.74 -13.47 9.22
CA SER A 99 6.73 -14.77 9.88
C SER A 99 5.43 -14.98 10.64
N ASP A 100 4.89 -16.20 10.58
CA ASP A 100 3.75 -16.62 11.39
C ASP A 100 4.17 -17.14 12.75
N ALA A 101 5.44 -17.29 12.94
CA ALA A 101 5.98 -17.86 14.16
C ALA A 101 5.99 -16.82 15.29
#